data_d37b13cc17dd105cb3a0f2bafa807cc2
#
_entry.id   d37b13cc17dd105cb3a0f2bafa807cc2
#
_cell.length_a   1.000
_cell.length_b   1.000
_cell.length_c   1.000
_cell.angle_alpha   90.00
_cell.angle_beta   90.00
_cell.angle_gamma   90.00
#
_symmetry.space_group_name_H-M   'P 1'
#
loop_
_entity.id
_entity.type
_entity.pdbx_description
1 polymer ?
#
loop_
_entity_poly.entity_id
_entity_poly.type
_entity_poly.pdbx_seq_one_letter_code
_entity_poly.pdbx_strand_id
1 'polypeptide(L)'
;MNQRSTKIVQLLSREKDEITVAGFAEYFDVSQKTIRNDLKEINHILKSNKRQLLDISSGGGMISIPEDFRESLSLLLEENFNNYRLSKEERKKLQLP
;
A
#
# COMPACT_ATOMS: atom_id res chain seq x y z
N MET A 1 1.93 -4.95 -5.75
CA MET A 1 2.50 -3.72 -5.17
C MET A 1 4.00 -3.84 -5.13
N ASN A 2 4.70 -2.71 -5.23
CA ASN A 2 6.15 -2.74 -5.11
C ASN A 2 6.52 -2.54 -3.64
N GLN A 3 7.82 -2.52 -3.35
CA GLN A 3 8.28 -2.40 -1.97
C GLN A 3 7.87 -1.06 -1.36
N ARG A 4 7.89 0.00 -2.16
CA ARG A 4 7.50 1.31 -1.65
C ARG A 4 6.02 1.32 -1.28
N SER A 5 5.16 0.76 -2.11
CA SER A 5 3.74 0.70 -1.80
C SER A 5 3.49 -0.10 -0.54
N THR A 6 4.20 -1.20 -0.36
CA THR A 6 4.07 -2.02 0.83
C THR A 6 4.47 -1.22 2.07
N LYS A 7 5.55 -0.45 1.96
CA LYS A 7 5.98 0.36 3.09
C LYS A 7 4.97 1.46 3.39
N ILE A 8 4.37 2.04 2.35
CA ILE A 8 3.34 3.06 2.53
C ILE A 8 2.17 2.48 3.31
N VAL A 9 1.72 1.28 2.95
CA VAL A 9 0.62 0.63 3.64
C VAL A 9 0.96 0.43 5.11
N GLN A 10 2.17 -0.03 5.40
CA GLN A 10 2.59 -0.24 6.78
C GLN A 10 2.62 1.05 7.56
N LEU A 11 3.13 2.12 6.96
CA LEU A 11 3.21 3.41 7.64
C LEU A 11 1.81 3.98 7.88
N LEU A 12 0.92 3.85 6.91
CA LEU A 12 -0.45 4.34 7.06
C LEU A 12 -1.16 3.64 8.21
N SER A 13 -0.89 2.36 8.40
CA SER A 13 -1.58 1.60 9.44
C SER A 13 -1.08 1.95 10.83
N ARG A 14 0.11 2.52 10.93
CA ARG A 14 0.69 2.84 12.23
C ARG A 14 0.60 4.28 12.66
N GLU A 15 0.62 5.19 11.67
CA GLU A 15 0.62 6.61 11.99
C GLU A 15 -0.74 7.09 12.45
N LYS A 16 -0.73 7.95 13.43
CA LYS A 16 -1.94 8.57 13.91
C LYS A 16 -2.00 10.05 13.57
N ASP A 17 -0.87 10.58 13.09
CA ASP A 17 -0.81 11.96 12.68
C ASP A 17 -1.20 12.09 11.23
N GLU A 18 -1.39 13.33 10.80
CA GLU A 18 -1.73 13.57 9.41
C GLU A 18 -0.60 13.18 8.49
N ILE A 19 -0.94 12.50 7.41
CA ILE A 19 0.02 12.07 6.43
C ILE A 19 -0.36 12.70 5.09
N THR A 20 0.64 13.18 4.37
CA THR A 20 0.39 13.82 3.08
C THR A 20 1.20 13.16 1.98
N VAL A 21 0.76 13.38 0.74
CA VAL A 21 1.50 12.91 -0.42
C VAL A 21 2.89 13.53 -0.44
N ALA A 22 2.97 14.82 -0.11
CA ALA A 22 4.27 15.50 -0.09
C ALA A 22 5.19 14.90 0.96
N GLY A 23 4.65 14.53 2.11
CA GLY A 23 5.44 13.90 3.16
C GLY A 23 6.03 12.57 2.72
N PHE A 24 5.24 11.75 2.06
CA PHE A 24 5.73 10.50 1.55
C PHE A 24 6.75 10.72 0.43
N ALA A 25 6.50 11.70 -0.45
CA ALA A 25 7.44 11.98 -1.53
C ALA A 25 8.81 12.33 -0.97
N GLU A 26 8.82 13.10 0.09
CA GLU A 26 10.07 13.49 0.73
C GLU A 26 10.70 12.30 1.45
N TYR A 27 9.89 11.54 2.13
CA TYR A 27 10.41 10.40 2.89
C TYR A 27 11.08 9.36 1.96
N PHE A 28 10.46 9.10 0.81
CA PHE A 28 10.99 8.12 -0.12
C PHE A 28 11.89 8.72 -1.20
N ASP A 29 12.04 10.02 -1.21
CA ASP A 29 12.85 10.73 -2.19
C ASP A 29 12.37 10.44 -3.61
N VAL A 30 11.08 10.61 -3.82
CA VAL A 30 10.47 10.45 -5.14
C VAL A 30 9.49 11.60 -5.36
N SER A 31 8.94 11.69 -6.56
CA SER A 31 8.00 12.75 -6.88
C SER A 31 6.64 12.48 -6.24
N GLN A 32 5.85 13.53 -6.08
CA GLN A 32 4.50 13.37 -5.56
C GLN A 32 3.66 12.54 -6.53
N LYS A 33 3.91 12.68 -7.83
CA LYS A 33 3.19 11.89 -8.81
C LYS A 33 3.43 10.39 -8.58
N THR A 34 4.66 10.02 -8.25
CA THR A 34 4.99 8.64 -7.98
C THR A 34 4.20 8.13 -6.77
N ILE A 35 4.11 8.94 -5.72
CA ILE A 35 3.35 8.55 -4.54
C ILE A 35 1.86 8.43 -4.89
N ARG A 36 1.32 9.37 -5.67
CA ARG A 36 -0.09 9.28 -6.04
C ARG A 36 -0.36 8.02 -6.85
N ASN A 37 0.57 7.62 -7.69
CA ASN A 37 0.40 6.38 -8.46
C ASN A 37 0.40 5.17 -7.53
N ASP A 38 1.27 5.16 -6.52
CA ASP A 38 1.29 4.07 -5.55
C ASP A 38 -0.03 4.00 -4.78
N LEU A 39 -0.56 5.15 -4.40
CA LEU A 39 -1.82 5.19 -3.67
C LEU A 39 -2.98 4.71 -4.55
N LYS A 40 -2.93 5.02 -5.85
CA LYS A 40 -3.94 4.53 -6.78
C LYS A 40 -3.92 3.02 -6.85
N GLU A 41 -2.74 2.44 -6.85
CA GLU A 41 -2.61 0.99 -6.90
C GLU A 41 -3.19 0.37 -5.64
N ILE A 42 -2.89 0.95 -4.49
CA ILE A 42 -3.43 0.47 -3.23
C ILE A 42 -4.95 0.55 -3.26
N ASN A 43 -5.49 1.68 -3.71
CA ASN A 43 -6.93 1.84 -3.80
C ASN A 43 -7.56 0.86 -4.78
N HIS A 44 -6.86 0.53 -5.83
CA HIS A 44 -7.37 -0.44 -6.79
C HIS A 44 -7.56 -1.80 -6.12
N ILE A 45 -6.62 -2.20 -5.30
CA ILE A 45 -6.72 -3.47 -4.57
C ILE A 45 -7.85 -3.40 -3.56
N LEU A 46 -7.98 -2.29 -2.84
CA LEU A 46 -9.05 -2.13 -1.88
C LEU A 46 -10.40 -2.21 -2.56
N LYS A 47 -10.54 -1.53 -3.69
CA LYS A 47 -11.80 -1.52 -4.42
C LYS A 47 -12.14 -2.91 -4.93
N SER A 48 -11.16 -3.65 -5.40
CA SER A 48 -11.38 -5.00 -5.91
C SER A 48 -11.89 -5.93 -4.82
N ASN A 49 -11.59 -5.61 -3.57
CA ASN A 49 -12.01 -6.42 -2.44
C ASN A 49 -13.15 -5.76 -1.66
N LYS A 50 -13.79 -4.76 -2.26
CA LYS A 50 -14.95 -4.08 -1.67
C LYS A 50 -14.63 -3.45 -0.32
N ARG A 51 -13.42 -2.93 -0.19
CA ARG A 51 -13.01 -2.23 1.02
C ARG A 51 -13.09 -0.72 0.80
N GLN A 52 -13.09 0.02 1.89
CA GLN A 52 -13.11 1.48 1.81
C GLN A 52 -11.76 1.97 1.29
N LEU A 53 -11.82 2.98 0.45
CA LEU A 53 -10.62 3.51 -0.19
C LEU A 53 -9.97 4.59 0.67
N LEU A 54 -8.68 4.79 0.44
CA LEU A 54 -8.00 5.97 0.98
C LEU A 54 -8.52 7.18 0.21
N ASP A 55 -8.71 8.28 0.94
CA ASP A 55 -9.17 9.51 0.32
C ASP A 55 -8.02 10.51 0.33
N ILE A 56 -7.69 11.05 -0.84
CA ILE A 56 -6.59 12.00 -0.97
C ILE A 56 -7.17 13.34 -1.39
N SER A 57 -6.98 14.36 -0.55
CA SER A 57 -7.53 15.66 -0.86
C SER A 57 -6.79 16.28 -2.04
N SER A 58 -7.54 16.96 -2.91
CA SER A 58 -6.94 17.51 -4.11
C SER A 58 -6.12 18.76 -3.80
N GLY A 59 -6.44 19.45 -2.72
CA GLY A 59 -5.75 20.69 -2.42
C GLY A 59 -4.42 20.53 -1.75
N GLY A 60 -4.31 19.65 -0.80
CA GLY A 60 -3.06 19.51 -0.05
C GLY A 60 -2.48 18.12 -0.08
N GLY A 61 -3.14 17.18 -0.75
CA GLY A 61 -2.65 15.83 -0.79
C GLY A 61 -2.73 15.12 0.55
N MET A 62 -3.62 15.58 1.43
CA MET A 62 -3.79 14.93 2.72
C MET A 62 -4.47 13.59 2.53
N ILE A 63 -3.96 12.58 3.18
CA ILE A 63 -4.47 11.23 3.03
C ILE A 63 -5.35 10.89 4.21
N SER A 64 -6.62 10.57 3.93
CA SER A 64 -7.57 10.17 4.96
C SER A 64 -7.65 8.65 4.96
N ILE A 65 -7.48 8.07 6.13
CA ILE A 65 -7.41 6.63 6.29
C ILE A 65 -8.74 6.12 6.82
N PRO A 66 -9.41 5.18 6.15
CA PRO A 66 -10.68 4.67 6.64
C PRO A 66 -10.49 3.87 7.92
N GLU A 67 -11.55 3.77 8.70
CA GLU A 67 -11.47 3.11 9.99
C GLU A 67 -11.12 1.64 9.86
N ASP A 68 -11.53 1.00 8.78
CA ASP A 68 -11.27 -0.41 8.61
C ASP A 68 -9.97 -0.69 7.88
N PHE A 69 -9.11 0.31 7.74
CA PHE A 69 -7.87 0.13 6.99
C PHE A 69 -6.97 -0.93 7.61
N ARG A 70 -6.94 -0.98 8.94
CA ARG A 70 -6.11 -1.98 9.60
C ARG A 70 -6.56 -3.39 9.26
N GLU A 71 -7.87 -3.57 9.11
CA GLU A 71 -8.39 -4.86 8.74
C GLU A 71 -8.03 -5.19 7.30
N SER A 72 -7.90 -4.16 6.47
CA SER A 72 -7.51 -4.35 5.08
C SER A 72 -6.01 -4.56 4.94
N LEU A 73 -5.24 -4.24 5.97
CA LEU A 73 -3.80 -4.33 5.92
C LEU A 73 -3.31 -5.73 5.59
N SER A 74 -3.83 -6.73 6.27
CA SER A 74 -3.40 -8.09 6.03
C SER A 74 -3.73 -8.52 4.60
N LEU A 75 -4.87 -8.04 4.08
CA LEU A 75 -5.24 -8.34 2.71
C LEU A 75 -4.24 -7.75 1.73
N LEU A 76 -3.87 -6.49 1.93
CA LEU A 76 -2.93 -5.83 1.05
C LEU A 76 -1.55 -6.47 1.11
N LEU A 77 -1.09 -6.79 2.30
CA LEU A 77 0.21 -7.41 2.46
C LEU A 77 0.22 -8.84 1.98
N GLU A 78 -0.89 -9.54 2.17
CA GLU A 78 -0.99 -10.91 1.72
C GLU A 78 -0.96 -10.98 0.20
N GLU A 79 -1.64 -10.06 -0.45
CA GLU A 79 -1.64 -9.99 -1.90
C GLU A 79 -0.21 -9.81 -2.40
N ASN A 80 0.53 -8.88 -1.82
CA ASN A 80 1.89 -8.64 -2.21
C ASN A 80 2.78 -9.85 -1.90
N PHE A 81 2.55 -10.46 -0.77
CA PHE A 81 3.33 -11.60 -0.33
C PHE A 81 3.10 -12.80 -1.24
N ASN A 82 1.86 -13.06 -1.60
CA ASN A 82 1.54 -14.17 -2.48
C ASN A 82 2.19 -14.00 -3.85
N ASN A 83 2.14 -12.81 -4.41
CA ASN A 83 2.77 -12.57 -5.69
C ASN A 83 4.26 -12.81 -5.60
N TYR A 84 4.87 -12.38 -4.54
CA TYR A 84 6.28 -12.54 -4.33
C TYR A 84 6.63 -14.01 -4.15
N ARG A 85 5.85 -14.75 -3.38
CA ARG A 85 6.11 -16.14 -3.15
C ARG A 85 5.98 -16.98 -4.41
N LEU A 86 4.97 -16.71 -5.19
CA LEU A 86 4.81 -17.46 -6.41
C LEU A 86 6.00 -17.34 -7.31
N SER A 87 6.62 -16.19 -7.39
CA SER A 87 7.76 -16.06 -8.23
C SER A 87 8.98 -16.74 -7.65
N LYS A 88 9.03 -16.99 -6.34
CA LYS A 88 10.17 -17.65 -5.77
C LYS A 88 9.97 -19.13 -5.54
N GLU A 89 8.81 -19.51 -5.13
CA GLU A 89 8.54 -20.84 -4.79
C GLU A 89 8.46 -21.77 -5.89
N GLU A 90 8.33 -21.30 -7.02
CA GLU A 90 8.29 -22.14 -8.06
C GLU A 90 9.33 -23.09 -8.05
N ARG A 91 10.27 -22.90 -7.41
CA ARG A 91 11.30 -23.78 -7.34
C ARG A 91 11.41 -24.40 -6.18
N LYS A 92 11.28 -24.73 -5.46
CA LYS A 92 11.43 -25.25 -4.26
C LYS A 92 10.75 -25.99 -3.59
N LYS A 93 10.24 -26.03 -3.71
CA LYS A 93 9.75 -26.69 -2.97
C LYS A 93 9.49 -27.33 -2.80
N LEU A 94 9.50 -27.30 -3.20
CA LEU A 94 9.36 -27.81 -2.84
C LEU A 94 9.72 -28.20 -2.56
N GLN A 95 10.11 -27.83 -2.50
CA GLN A 95 10.55 -28.11 -2.00
C GLN A 95 10.54 -28.55 -1.61
N LEU A 96 10.35 -28.52 -1.76
CA LEU A 96 10.42 -28.93 -1.26
C LEU A 96 10.47 -29.49 -1.28
N PRO A 97 10.41 -29.54 -1.37
CA PRO A 97 10.51 -30.02 -1.23
C PRO A 97 10.46 -30.47 -1.13
#